data_bab1cc2a5ffec5791bbb3c1d047bfc65
#
_entry.id   bab1cc2a5ffec5791bbb3c1d047bfc65
#
_cell.length_a   1.000
_cell.length_b   1.000
_cell.length_c   1.000
_cell.angle_alpha   90.00
_cell.angle_beta   90.00
_cell.angle_gamma   90.00
#
_symmetry.space_group_name_H-M   'P 1'
#
loop_
_entity.id
_entity.type
_entity.pdbx_description
1 polymer ?
#
loop_
_entity_poly.entity_id
_entity_poly.type
_entity_poly.pdbx_seq_one_letter_code
_entity_poly.pdbx_strand_id
1 'polypeptide(L)'
;MRIRIFDSSEECRTAAAWRAVGYMLKEPCGAIGLCTGSTTGPIHEMIAEIYRKNPFDASGIHTVNADEFLTPQGEGYDGPIFTMRPGMEKTLWSVLGIDENHAHMPDANPKDWEAEAEKYEATIREIGGIGLQMLGVGPDAHLGFCLPGT
;
A
#
# COMPACT_ATOMS: atom_id res chain seq x y z
N MET A 1 13.26 8.47 -17.28
CA MET A 1 11.82 8.39 -16.95
C MET A 1 11.07 7.82 -18.16
N ARG A 2 10.10 6.93 -17.96
CA ARG A 2 9.21 6.42 -19.02
C ARG A 2 7.80 6.94 -18.74
N ILE A 3 7.17 7.57 -19.72
CA ILE A 3 5.79 8.07 -19.64
C ILE A 3 4.93 7.21 -20.55
N ARG A 4 3.78 6.78 -20.07
CA ARG A 4 2.74 6.11 -20.85
C ARG A 4 1.44 6.88 -20.67
N ILE A 5 0.79 7.19 -21.76
CA ILE A 5 -0.51 7.85 -21.80
C ILE A 5 -1.54 6.82 -22.23
N PHE A 6 -2.69 6.84 -21.60
CA PHE A 6 -3.82 5.93 -21.84
C PHE A 6 -5.05 6.75 -22.21
N ASP A 7 -5.95 6.16 -22.99
CA ASP A 7 -7.18 6.83 -23.42
C ASP A 7 -8.23 6.91 -22.31
N SER A 8 -8.09 6.06 -21.27
CA SER A 8 -8.98 6.06 -20.12
C SER A 8 -8.25 5.78 -18.80
N SER A 9 -8.88 6.19 -17.69
CA SER A 9 -8.39 5.84 -16.34
C SER A 9 -8.46 4.34 -16.07
N GLU A 10 -9.39 3.62 -16.68
CA GLU A 10 -9.53 2.18 -16.55
C GLU A 10 -8.34 1.45 -17.19
N GLU A 11 -7.95 1.83 -18.40
CA GLU A 11 -6.76 1.28 -19.05
C GLU A 11 -5.47 1.56 -18.26
N CYS A 12 -5.35 2.77 -17.72
CA CYS A 12 -4.22 3.15 -16.87
C CYS A 12 -4.16 2.27 -15.61
N ARG A 13 -5.29 2.10 -14.92
CA ARG A 13 -5.40 1.25 -13.71
C ARG A 13 -5.11 -0.21 -14.02
N THR A 14 -5.65 -0.72 -15.14
CA THR A 14 -5.39 -2.09 -15.61
C THR A 14 -3.90 -2.31 -15.87
N ALA A 15 -3.25 -1.38 -16.54
CA ALA A 15 -1.81 -1.47 -16.80
C ALA A 15 -0.98 -1.41 -15.50
N ALA A 16 -1.39 -0.60 -14.52
CA ALA A 16 -0.77 -0.53 -13.21
C ALA A 16 -0.95 -1.83 -12.41
N ALA A 17 -2.17 -2.40 -12.41
CA ALA A 17 -2.46 -3.68 -11.75
C ALA A 17 -1.61 -4.82 -12.34
N TRP A 18 -1.53 -4.93 -13.66
CA TRP A 18 -0.67 -5.92 -14.31
C TRP A 18 0.82 -5.68 -14.05
N ARG A 19 1.24 -4.44 -13.85
CA ARG A 19 2.63 -4.16 -13.45
C ARG A 19 2.91 -4.68 -12.04
N ALA A 20 1.99 -4.49 -11.10
CA ALA A 20 2.09 -5.01 -9.74
C ALA A 20 2.10 -6.56 -9.73
N VAL A 21 1.14 -7.20 -10.41
CA VAL A 21 1.08 -8.66 -10.53
C VAL A 21 2.34 -9.22 -11.19
N GLY A 22 2.81 -8.59 -12.26
CA GLY A 22 4.06 -9.01 -12.92
C GLY A 22 5.30 -8.90 -12.02
N TYR A 23 5.33 -7.92 -11.11
CA TYR A 23 6.37 -7.83 -10.09
C TYR A 23 6.25 -8.98 -9.08
N MET A 24 5.06 -9.23 -8.53
CA MET A 24 4.81 -10.31 -7.56
C MET A 24 5.19 -11.68 -8.11
N LEU A 25 4.87 -11.95 -9.39
CA LEU A 25 5.23 -13.19 -10.05
C LEU A 25 6.73 -13.35 -10.28
N LYS A 26 7.43 -12.25 -10.52
CA LYS A 26 8.88 -12.25 -10.76
C LYS A 26 9.68 -12.33 -9.46
N GLU A 27 9.20 -11.70 -8.42
CA GLU A 27 9.87 -11.57 -7.12
C GLU A 27 8.92 -12.09 -6.01
N PRO A 28 8.72 -13.42 -5.92
CA PRO A 28 7.69 -14.02 -5.06
C PRO A 28 7.92 -13.85 -3.54
N CYS A 29 9.11 -13.40 -3.15
CA CYS A 29 9.43 -13.00 -1.77
C CYS A 29 9.83 -11.52 -1.71
N GLY A 30 9.44 -10.72 -2.69
CA GLY A 30 9.76 -9.31 -2.77
C GLY A 30 8.76 -8.43 -2.02
N ALA A 31 9.13 -7.17 -1.83
CA ALA A 31 8.24 -6.18 -1.20
C ALA A 31 7.70 -5.18 -2.22
N ILE A 32 6.38 -4.99 -2.20
CA ILE A 32 5.67 -4.00 -3.01
C ILE A 32 5.14 -2.88 -2.12
N GLY A 33 5.52 -1.66 -2.43
CA GLY A 33 5.00 -0.46 -1.78
C GLY A 33 3.65 -0.06 -2.35
N LEU A 34 2.69 0.23 -1.49
CA LEU A 34 1.31 0.55 -1.81
C LEU A 34 0.92 1.90 -1.20
N CYS A 35 -0.06 2.56 -1.79
CA CYS A 35 -0.76 3.72 -1.24
C CYS A 35 -2.25 3.39 -1.16
N THR A 36 -2.96 4.04 -0.26
CA THR A 36 -4.41 4.01 -0.21
C THR A 36 -5.03 5.23 -0.90
N GLY A 37 -6.34 5.23 -1.06
CA GLY A 37 -7.08 6.36 -1.61
C GLY A 37 -7.80 6.07 -2.93
N SER A 38 -8.47 7.09 -3.44
CA SER A 38 -9.35 6.98 -4.62
C SER A 38 -8.61 6.68 -5.93
N THR A 39 -7.32 6.99 -6.00
CA THR A 39 -6.49 6.71 -7.18
C THR A 39 -6.03 5.25 -7.20
N THR A 40 -5.54 4.74 -6.08
CA THR A 40 -4.90 3.43 -5.98
C THR A 40 -5.85 2.32 -5.52
N GLY A 41 -6.90 2.62 -4.75
CA GLY A 41 -7.90 1.64 -4.35
C GLY A 41 -8.47 0.80 -5.50
N PRO A 42 -8.93 1.41 -6.61
CA PRO A 42 -9.38 0.65 -7.78
C PRO A 42 -8.30 -0.23 -8.41
N ILE A 43 -7.02 0.10 -8.25
CA ILE A 43 -5.91 -0.75 -8.72
C ILE A 43 -5.78 -1.98 -7.84
N HIS A 44 -5.93 -1.83 -6.51
CA HIS A 44 -5.96 -2.97 -5.58
C HIS A 44 -7.10 -3.94 -5.90
N GLU A 45 -8.29 -3.41 -6.18
CA GLU A 45 -9.44 -4.23 -6.61
C GLU A 45 -9.15 -4.99 -7.90
N MET A 46 -8.50 -4.35 -8.88
CA MET A 46 -8.08 -5.00 -10.12
C MET A 46 -7.01 -6.08 -9.89
N ILE A 47 -6.03 -5.85 -9.01
CA ILE A 47 -5.05 -6.89 -8.63
C ILE A 47 -5.78 -8.09 -8.03
N ALA A 48 -6.70 -7.86 -7.11
CA ALA A 48 -7.52 -8.91 -6.50
C ALA A 48 -8.37 -9.66 -7.53
N GLU A 49 -8.92 -8.96 -8.53
CA GLU A 49 -9.70 -9.56 -9.60
C GLU A 49 -8.84 -10.43 -10.54
N ILE A 50 -7.64 -9.95 -10.89
CA ILE A 50 -6.66 -10.74 -11.66
C ILE A 50 -6.30 -12.01 -10.89
N TYR A 51 -6.02 -11.88 -9.59
CA TYR A 51 -5.70 -13.01 -8.72
C TYR A 51 -6.83 -14.04 -8.66
N ARG A 52 -8.09 -13.62 -8.47
CA ARG A 52 -9.24 -14.53 -8.44
C ARG A 52 -9.41 -15.32 -9.75
N LYS A 53 -9.10 -14.70 -10.89
CA LYS A 53 -9.16 -15.35 -12.20
C LYS A 53 -7.97 -16.25 -12.49
N ASN A 54 -6.81 -15.90 -11.99
CA ASN A 54 -5.54 -16.60 -12.22
C ASN A 54 -4.72 -16.62 -10.91
N PRO A 55 -5.08 -17.50 -9.95
CA PRO A 55 -4.38 -17.56 -8.67
C PRO A 55 -2.91 -17.93 -8.83
N PHE A 56 -2.06 -17.30 -8.04
CA PHE A 56 -0.63 -17.61 -7.92
C PHE A 56 -0.24 -17.58 -6.44
N ASP A 57 0.91 -18.14 -6.09
CA ASP A 57 1.39 -18.08 -4.72
C ASP A 57 1.87 -16.66 -4.39
N ALA A 58 1.15 -15.98 -3.50
CA ALA A 58 1.46 -14.65 -3.00
C ALA A 58 1.89 -14.66 -1.52
N SER A 59 2.04 -15.84 -0.90
CA SER A 59 2.31 -15.99 0.54
C SER A 59 3.65 -15.39 0.99
N GLY A 60 4.61 -15.31 0.10
CA GLY A 60 5.92 -14.71 0.37
C GLY A 60 6.02 -13.21 0.06
N ILE A 61 4.96 -12.60 -0.49
CA ILE A 61 4.97 -11.19 -0.85
C ILE A 61 4.78 -10.31 0.38
N HIS A 62 5.69 -9.37 0.59
CA HIS A 62 5.51 -8.28 1.55
C HIS A 62 4.81 -7.09 0.89
N THR A 63 3.79 -6.55 1.55
CA THR A 63 3.19 -5.26 1.18
C THR A 63 3.60 -4.20 2.19
N VAL A 64 3.96 -3.01 1.70
CA VAL A 64 4.41 -1.89 2.52
C VAL A 64 3.57 -0.68 2.18
N ASN A 65 2.67 -0.28 3.07
CA ASN A 65 1.88 0.94 2.87
C ASN A 65 2.72 2.19 3.10
N ALA A 66 2.59 3.17 2.21
CA ALA A 66 3.38 4.40 2.26
C ALA A 66 3.03 5.27 3.48
N ASP A 67 1.82 5.16 3.96
CA ASP A 67 1.26 6.04 4.99
C ASP A 67 0.10 5.38 5.76
N GLU A 68 -0.25 5.98 6.90
CA GLU A 68 -1.45 5.72 7.68
C GLU A 68 -1.94 7.04 8.31
N PHE A 69 -3.21 7.12 8.62
CA PHE A 69 -3.74 8.23 9.39
C PHE A 69 -3.35 8.13 10.87
N LEU A 70 -2.86 9.22 11.43
CA LEU A 70 -2.70 9.32 12.87
C LEU A 70 -4.05 9.65 13.52
N THR A 71 -4.47 8.81 14.44
CA THR A 71 -5.60 9.13 15.32
C THR A 71 -5.20 10.28 16.24
N PRO A 72 -6.03 11.32 16.41
CA PRO A 72 -5.74 12.39 17.34
C PRO A 72 -5.47 11.81 18.73
N GLN A 73 -4.27 12.04 19.25
CA GLN A 73 -3.88 11.63 20.60
C GLN A 73 -4.01 12.82 21.53
N GLY A 74 -4.89 12.71 22.50
CA GLY A 74 -4.96 13.61 23.64
C GLY A 74 -5.19 12.79 24.89
N GLU A 75 -4.74 13.27 26.05
CA GLU A 75 -5.08 12.65 27.32
C GLU A 75 -6.61 12.47 27.42
N GLY A 76 -7.07 11.19 27.48
CA GLY A 76 -8.49 10.88 27.54
C GLY A 76 -9.22 10.75 26.19
N TYR A 77 -8.50 10.65 25.07
CA TYR A 77 -9.15 10.31 23.80
C TYR A 77 -9.62 8.84 23.84
N ASP A 78 -10.93 8.65 23.81
CA ASP A 78 -11.62 7.34 23.80
C ASP A 78 -12.46 7.12 22.52
N GLY A 79 -12.23 7.98 21.52
CA GLY A 79 -12.91 7.89 20.23
C GLY A 79 -12.40 6.77 19.35
N PRO A 80 -13.06 6.53 18.19
CA PRO A 80 -12.67 5.47 17.28
C PRO A 80 -11.30 5.75 16.65
N ILE A 81 -10.47 4.72 16.59
CA ILE A 81 -9.21 4.75 15.83
C ILE A 81 -9.56 4.71 14.34
N PHE A 82 -9.14 5.76 13.62
CA PHE A 82 -9.27 5.81 12.17
C PHE A 82 -8.03 5.17 11.54
N THR A 83 -8.22 4.13 10.73
CA THR A 83 -7.13 3.41 10.07
C THR A 83 -7.57 2.94 8.68
N MET A 84 -6.63 2.92 7.74
CA MET A 84 -6.84 2.40 6.40
C MET A 84 -6.72 0.87 6.33
N ARG A 85 -6.19 0.23 7.38
CA ARG A 85 -5.95 -1.22 7.44
C ARG A 85 -7.16 -2.08 7.07
N PRO A 86 -8.39 -1.88 7.61
CA PRO A 86 -9.54 -2.71 7.24
C PRO A 86 -9.90 -2.65 5.75
N GLY A 87 -9.64 -1.50 5.12
CA GLY A 87 -9.78 -1.35 3.68
C GLY A 87 -8.81 -2.23 2.91
N MET A 88 -7.53 -2.21 3.27
CA MET A 88 -6.47 -3.03 2.67
C MET A 88 -6.72 -4.53 2.88
N GLU A 89 -7.13 -4.93 4.08
CA GLU A 89 -7.51 -6.32 4.38
C GLU A 89 -8.62 -6.81 3.45
N LYS A 90 -9.70 -6.04 3.35
CA LYS A 90 -10.87 -6.40 2.56
C LYS A 90 -10.59 -6.44 1.06
N THR A 91 -9.84 -5.46 0.55
CA THR A 91 -9.67 -5.30 -0.90
C THR A 91 -8.52 -6.12 -1.46
N LEU A 92 -7.47 -6.35 -0.69
CA LEU A 92 -6.24 -6.96 -1.20
C LEU A 92 -5.73 -8.12 -0.35
N TRP A 93 -5.38 -7.90 0.92
CA TRP A 93 -4.62 -8.87 1.71
C TRP A 93 -5.36 -10.18 1.90
N SER A 94 -6.63 -10.15 2.36
CA SER A 94 -7.43 -11.37 2.52
C SER A 94 -7.67 -12.10 1.20
N VAL A 95 -7.72 -11.37 0.08
CA VAL A 95 -7.95 -11.98 -1.24
C VAL A 95 -6.70 -12.71 -1.73
N LEU A 96 -5.52 -12.12 -1.55
CA LEU A 96 -4.24 -12.72 -1.98
C LEU A 96 -3.68 -13.71 -0.96
N GLY A 97 -4.27 -13.81 0.24
CA GLY A 97 -3.75 -14.66 1.32
C GLY A 97 -2.47 -14.11 1.95
N ILE A 98 -2.27 -12.79 1.91
CA ILE A 98 -1.15 -12.11 2.57
C ILE A 98 -1.46 -12.03 4.06
N ASP A 99 -0.62 -12.63 4.88
CA ASP A 99 -0.79 -12.66 6.33
C ASP A 99 -0.29 -11.35 7.00
N GLU A 100 -0.57 -11.22 8.29
CA GLU A 100 -0.22 -10.02 9.06
C GLU A 100 1.29 -9.75 9.17
N ASN A 101 2.14 -10.80 9.06
CA ASN A 101 3.60 -10.65 9.10
C ASN A 101 4.17 -10.11 7.78
N HIS A 102 3.37 -10.18 6.72
CA HIS A 102 3.72 -9.68 5.38
C HIS A 102 2.96 -8.41 4.99
N ALA A 103 1.95 -8.03 5.78
CA ALA A 103 1.12 -6.83 5.55
C ALA A 103 1.59 -5.66 6.44
N HIS A 104 2.58 -4.91 5.98
CA HIS A 104 3.19 -3.81 6.73
C HIS A 104 2.44 -2.50 6.50
N MET A 105 2.05 -1.88 7.60
CA MET A 105 1.40 -0.57 7.63
C MET A 105 1.75 0.10 8.96
N PRO A 106 2.05 1.41 8.98
CA PRO A 106 2.32 2.12 10.21
C PRO A 106 1.17 2.00 11.22
N ASP A 107 1.47 2.06 12.51
CA ASP A 107 0.44 2.08 13.55
C ASP A 107 -0.32 3.41 13.49
N ALA A 108 -1.65 3.36 13.42
CA ALA A 108 -2.51 4.53 13.42
C ALA A 108 -2.61 5.24 14.80
N ASN A 109 -2.17 4.57 15.86
CA ASN A 109 -2.26 5.10 17.23
C ASN A 109 -1.02 4.75 18.08
N PRO A 110 0.19 5.07 17.62
CA PRO A 110 1.41 4.78 18.38
C PRO A 110 1.51 5.71 19.60
N LYS A 111 2.12 5.22 20.68
CA LYS A 111 2.44 6.05 21.85
C LYS A 111 3.51 7.10 21.56
N ASP A 112 4.41 6.76 20.66
CA ASP A 112 5.52 7.58 20.19
C ASP A 112 5.61 7.39 18.67
N TRP A 113 5.21 8.41 17.93
CA TRP A 113 5.16 8.36 16.47
C TRP A 113 6.54 8.48 15.81
N GLU A 114 7.53 9.09 16.48
CA GLU A 114 8.92 9.10 15.98
C GLU A 114 9.53 7.70 16.09
N ALA A 115 9.36 7.04 17.25
CA ALA A 115 9.80 5.66 17.43
C ALA A 115 9.07 4.68 16.49
N GLU A 116 7.77 4.90 16.20
CA GLU A 116 7.06 4.08 15.21
C GLU A 116 7.59 4.28 13.80
N ALA A 117 7.91 5.51 13.41
CA ALA A 117 8.52 5.79 12.11
C ALA A 117 9.89 5.09 11.96
N GLU A 118 10.75 5.17 13.00
CA GLU A 118 12.04 4.47 13.01
C GLU A 118 11.89 2.95 12.92
N LYS A 119 10.95 2.38 13.66
CA LYS A 119 10.61 0.94 13.63
C LYS A 119 10.09 0.53 12.26
N TYR A 120 9.22 1.32 11.64
CA TYR A 120 8.69 1.05 10.32
C TYR A 120 9.78 1.07 9.24
N GLU A 121 10.66 2.06 9.29
CA GLU A 121 11.86 2.13 8.44
C GLU A 121 12.79 0.92 8.64
N ALA A 122 12.99 0.47 9.89
CA ALA A 122 13.79 -0.73 10.19
C ALA A 122 13.16 -1.98 9.56
N THR A 123 11.85 -2.15 9.71
CA THR A 123 11.10 -3.24 9.08
C THR A 123 11.30 -3.27 7.56
N ILE A 124 11.21 -2.12 6.90
CA ILE A 124 11.44 -2.03 5.44
C ILE A 124 12.87 -2.48 5.08
N ARG A 125 13.87 -2.12 5.89
CA ARG A 125 15.26 -2.55 5.66
C ARG A 125 15.44 -4.06 5.88
N GLU A 126 14.82 -4.60 6.91
CA GLU A 126 14.90 -6.04 7.26
C GLU A 126 14.31 -6.93 6.18
N ILE A 127 13.22 -6.54 5.55
CA ILE A 127 12.62 -7.29 4.44
C ILE A 127 13.34 -7.07 3.08
N GLY A 128 14.46 -6.35 3.07
CA GLY A 128 15.27 -6.13 1.86
C GLY A 128 14.91 -4.89 1.05
N GLY A 129 14.05 -4.03 1.56
CA GLY A 129 13.59 -2.81 0.88
C GLY A 129 12.46 -3.04 -0.12
N ILE A 130 11.90 -1.96 -0.63
CA ILE A 130 10.76 -1.96 -1.56
C ILE A 130 11.28 -2.06 -2.99
N GLY A 131 10.97 -3.16 -3.68
CA GLY A 131 11.41 -3.38 -5.07
C GLY A 131 10.51 -2.72 -6.12
N LEU A 132 9.23 -2.53 -5.82
CA LEU A 132 8.30 -1.76 -6.64
C LEU A 132 7.43 -0.89 -5.74
N GLN A 133 7.49 0.43 -5.90
CA GLN A 133 6.61 1.37 -5.22
C GLN A 133 5.50 1.84 -6.16
N MET A 134 4.24 1.68 -5.74
CA MET A 134 3.08 2.30 -6.38
C MET A 134 2.77 3.62 -5.67
N LEU A 135 2.59 4.68 -6.43
CA LEU A 135 2.24 6.00 -5.93
C LEU A 135 1.09 6.58 -6.73
N GLY A 136 0.10 7.12 -6.03
CA GLY A 136 -0.92 7.98 -6.62
C GLY A 136 -0.40 9.42 -6.71
N VAL A 137 -0.83 10.14 -7.73
CA VAL A 137 -0.61 11.58 -7.85
C VAL A 137 -1.94 12.28 -7.57
N GLY A 138 -1.97 13.16 -6.58
CA GLY A 138 -3.15 13.95 -6.27
C GLY A 138 -3.39 15.10 -7.26
N PRO A 139 -4.56 15.75 -7.21
CA PRO A 139 -4.89 16.84 -8.14
C PRO A 139 -4.02 18.09 -7.98
N ASP A 140 -3.38 18.28 -6.84
CA ASP A 140 -2.39 19.30 -6.52
C ASP A 140 -0.94 18.83 -6.74
N ALA A 141 -0.78 17.66 -7.39
CA ALA A 141 0.49 17.00 -7.70
C ALA A 141 1.25 16.45 -6.48
N HIS A 142 0.59 16.25 -5.31
CA HIS A 142 1.21 15.52 -4.20
C HIS A 142 1.45 14.04 -4.54
N LEU A 143 2.48 13.46 -3.97
CA LEU A 143 2.80 12.03 -4.00
C LEU A 143 2.78 11.49 -2.56
N GLY A 144 2.00 10.44 -2.30
CA GLY A 144 1.70 10.05 -0.93
C GLY A 144 1.05 11.22 -0.21
N PHE A 145 1.25 11.44 1.06
CA PHE A 145 0.79 12.67 1.75
C PHE A 145 1.85 13.79 1.79
N CYS A 146 2.84 13.78 0.90
CA CYS A 146 3.78 14.88 0.74
C CYS A 146 3.11 16.07 0.06
N LEU A 147 2.49 16.93 0.86
CA LEU A 147 1.78 18.11 0.39
C LEU A 147 2.75 19.25 0.03
N PRO A 148 2.35 20.20 -0.83
CA PRO A 148 3.17 21.37 -1.10
C PRO A 148 3.48 22.15 0.19
N GLY A 149 4.80 22.33 0.47
CA GLY A 149 5.29 23.06 1.65
C GLY A 149 5.56 22.21 2.89
N THR A 150 5.48 20.87 2.78
CA THR A 150 5.93 19.95 3.84
C THR A 150 7.36 19.47 3.60
#